data_98171543be9f7d3ee829cb2ad29a8e98
#
_entry.id   98171543be9f7d3ee829cb2ad29a8e98
#
_cell.length_a   1.000
_cell.length_b   1.000
_cell.length_c   1.000
_cell.angle_alpha   90.00
_cell.angle_beta   90.00
_cell.angle_gamma   90.00
#
_symmetry.space_group_name_H-M   'P 1'
#
loop_
_entity.id
_entity.type
_entity.pdbx_description
1 polymer ?
#
loop_
_entity_poly.entity_id
_entity_poly.type
_entity_poly.pdbx_seq_one_letter_code
_entity_poly.pdbx_strand_id
1 'polypeptide(L)'
;MDQKNNILLQKVRSYRGVLSAGMQLYISAFRRFFKASWMTALIYALINAALGTLTAIKVPELIVVIQLQLQRFNGIFIESLQSYLVVLVECILLILAAVIAMAVAHGTIYALLKEHSETGDISMPGSWWKPSRSMMGRTLKGELLTLLVSIPLLIVAPFALPLWYVLTKYIMEPSTGYWATLRKGYGRGMGHWGSLFLVYFLTVLFILLSGMIVMLPANILFLANYRAQMGVLIGDPLGMPSYMIPMTFITFVLCSFLYFYVCLPLLINGYYAYGSIEAKKLEHEQQQLNLQ
;
A
#
# COMPACT_ATOMS: atom_id res chain seq x y z
N MET A 1 -28.68 -17.39 -13.62
CA MET A 1 -27.69 -16.86 -14.59
C MET A 1 -26.33 -16.55 -13.95
N ASP A 2 -26.18 -16.77 -12.63
CA ASP A 2 -25.01 -16.28 -11.84
C ASP A 2 -23.83 -17.26 -11.71
N GLN A 3 -23.97 -18.52 -12.10
CA GLN A 3 -22.88 -19.51 -11.92
C GLN A 3 -21.73 -19.42 -12.93
N LYS A 4 -21.96 -18.84 -14.13
CA LYS A 4 -20.96 -18.88 -15.21
C LYS A 4 -19.80 -17.89 -15.04
N ASN A 5 -19.98 -16.79 -14.30
CA ASN A 5 -19.00 -15.71 -14.18
C ASN A 5 -18.06 -15.88 -12.98
N ASN A 6 -18.47 -16.57 -11.92
CA ASN A 6 -17.59 -16.94 -10.81
C ASN A 6 -16.46 -17.91 -11.21
N ILE A 7 -16.59 -18.58 -12.36
CA ILE A 7 -15.65 -19.59 -12.84
C ILE A 7 -14.26 -19.00 -13.20
N LEU A 8 -14.20 -17.74 -13.63
CA LEU A 8 -12.92 -17.12 -14.04
C LEU A 8 -11.99 -16.79 -12.86
N LEU A 9 -12.54 -16.32 -11.74
CA LEU A 9 -11.75 -16.08 -10.53
C LEU A 9 -11.45 -17.37 -9.77
N GLN A 10 -12.46 -18.21 -9.57
CA GLN A 10 -12.38 -19.45 -8.81
C GLN A 10 -11.83 -20.60 -9.65
N LYS A 11 -10.62 -20.44 -10.15
CA LYS A 11 -9.84 -21.48 -10.83
C LYS A 11 -8.60 -21.78 -10.02
N VAL A 12 -8.33 -23.06 -9.76
CA VAL A 12 -7.07 -23.47 -9.12
C VAL A 12 -5.90 -23.11 -10.03
N ARG A 13 -4.99 -22.30 -9.49
CA ARG A 13 -3.79 -21.84 -10.20
C ARG A 13 -2.54 -22.17 -9.38
N SER A 14 -1.45 -22.50 -10.06
CA SER A 14 -0.13 -22.47 -9.47
C SER A 14 0.30 -21.01 -9.21
N TYR A 15 1.34 -20.79 -8.40
CA TYR A 15 1.86 -19.45 -8.15
C TYR A 15 2.22 -18.69 -9.45
N ARG A 16 2.80 -19.39 -10.43
CA ARG A 16 3.09 -18.83 -11.78
C ARG A 16 1.81 -18.42 -12.51
N GLY A 17 0.78 -19.25 -12.42
CA GLY A 17 -0.53 -18.95 -13.02
C GLY A 17 -1.23 -17.75 -12.36
N VAL A 18 -1.06 -17.55 -11.04
CA VAL A 18 -1.55 -16.38 -10.32
C VAL A 18 -0.84 -15.11 -10.81
N LEU A 19 0.50 -15.13 -10.85
CA LEU A 19 1.30 -13.98 -11.31
C LEU A 19 1.02 -13.63 -12.78
N SER A 20 0.95 -14.64 -13.67
CA SER A 20 0.65 -14.43 -15.08
C SER A 20 -0.75 -13.82 -15.28
N ALA A 21 -1.78 -14.37 -14.63
CA ALA A 21 -3.14 -13.85 -14.71
C ALA A 21 -3.24 -12.43 -14.14
N GLY A 22 -2.56 -12.16 -13.01
CA GLY A 22 -2.53 -10.83 -12.41
C GLY A 22 -1.85 -9.79 -13.28
N MET A 23 -0.69 -10.10 -13.87
CA MET A 23 0.00 -9.20 -14.79
C MET A 23 -0.77 -8.99 -16.10
N GLN A 24 -1.42 -10.02 -16.61
CA GLN A 24 -2.29 -9.91 -17.79
C GLN A 24 -3.47 -8.98 -17.52
N LEU A 25 -4.16 -9.12 -16.38
CA LEU A 25 -5.25 -8.20 -15.98
C LEU A 25 -4.71 -6.78 -15.78
N TYR A 26 -3.57 -6.62 -15.08
CA TYR A 26 -2.94 -5.33 -14.87
C TYR A 26 -2.70 -4.59 -16.19
N ILE A 27 -2.07 -5.24 -17.17
CA ILE A 27 -1.75 -4.64 -18.47
C ILE A 27 -3.03 -4.36 -19.28
N SER A 28 -3.93 -5.34 -19.39
CA SER A 28 -5.12 -5.23 -20.25
C SER A 28 -6.15 -4.23 -19.72
N ALA A 29 -6.29 -4.11 -18.40
CA ALA A 29 -7.24 -3.20 -17.74
C ALA A 29 -6.60 -1.91 -17.20
N PHE A 30 -5.30 -1.66 -17.43
CA PHE A 30 -4.57 -0.52 -16.88
C PHE A 30 -5.29 0.82 -17.10
N ARG A 31 -5.76 1.08 -18.31
CA ARG A 31 -6.50 2.33 -18.65
C ARG A 31 -7.76 2.48 -17.80
N ARG A 32 -8.43 1.39 -17.47
CA ARG A 32 -9.67 1.39 -16.66
C ARG A 32 -9.33 1.65 -15.19
N PHE A 33 -8.30 1.00 -14.66
CA PHE A 33 -7.77 1.28 -13.32
C PHE A 33 -7.33 2.73 -13.18
N PHE A 34 -6.53 3.23 -14.13
CA PHE A 34 -6.08 4.61 -14.14
C PHE A 34 -7.25 5.59 -14.12
N LYS A 35 -8.22 5.44 -15.04
CA LYS A 35 -9.38 6.34 -15.14
C LYS A 35 -10.24 6.34 -13.87
N ALA A 36 -10.33 5.21 -13.17
CA ALA A 36 -11.10 5.12 -11.93
C ALA A 36 -10.37 5.72 -10.73
N SER A 37 -9.04 5.58 -10.65
CA SER A 37 -8.28 5.86 -9.43
C SER A 37 -7.39 7.10 -9.48
N TRP A 38 -7.26 7.79 -10.64
CA TRP A 38 -6.30 8.88 -10.78
C TRP A 38 -6.47 10.00 -9.74
N MET A 39 -7.72 10.35 -9.39
CA MET A 39 -7.98 11.40 -8.40
C MET A 39 -7.58 10.95 -6.98
N THR A 40 -7.94 9.71 -6.60
CA THR A 40 -7.57 9.17 -5.28
C THR A 40 -6.08 8.93 -5.17
N ALA A 41 -5.43 8.49 -6.25
CA ALA A 41 -3.98 8.37 -6.34
C ALA A 41 -3.28 9.74 -6.25
N LEU A 42 -3.86 10.79 -6.85
CA LEU A 42 -3.32 12.15 -6.76
C LEU A 42 -3.44 12.71 -5.33
N ILE A 43 -4.57 12.51 -4.65
CA ILE A 43 -4.74 12.90 -3.24
C ILE A 43 -3.69 12.19 -2.36
N TYR A 44 -3.51 10.88 -2.55
CA TYR A 44 -2.46 10.11 -1.86
C TYR A 44 -1.07 10.70 -2.15
N ALA A 45 -0.76 11.00 -3.42
CA ALA A 45 0.53 11.53 -3.83
C ALA A 45 0.82 12.92 -3.22
N LEU A 46 -0.19 13.80 -3.13
CA LEU A 46 -0.07 15.12 -2.51
C LEU A 46 0.27 15.02 -1.02
N ILE A 47 -0.43 14.13 -0.29
CA ILE A 47 -0.18 13.91 1.15
C ILE A 47 1.21 13.30 1.36
N ASN A 48 1.58 12.32 0.55
CA ASN A 48 2.89 11.67 0.63
C ASN A 48 4.03 12.63 0.26
N ALA A 49 3.81 13.54 -0.69
CA ALA A 49 4.76 14.59 -1.03
C ALA A 49 4.93 15.61 0.10
N ALA A 50 3.86 15.98 0.80
CA ALA A 50 3.94 16.84 1.97
C ALA A 50 4.79 16.18 3.07
N LEU A 51 4.56 14.89 3.37
CA LEU A 51 5.36 14.12 4.31
C LEU A 51 6.84 14.04 3.88
N GLY A 52 7.11 13.72 2.61
CA GLY A 52 8.47 13.63 2.07
C GLY A 52 9.22 14.96 2.15
N THR A 53 8.55 16.07 1.83
CA THR A 53 9.13 17.41 1.91
C THR A 53 9.37 17.85 3.35
N LEU A 54 8.41 17.62 4.25
CA LEU A 54 8.56 17.92 5.67
C LEU A 54 9.76 17.16 6.28
N THR A 55 9.88 15.87 5.99
CA THR A 55 11.01 15.06 6.47
C THR A 55 12.33 15.53 5.91
N ALA A 56 12.40 15.95 4.63
CA ALA A 56 13.62 16.49 4.02
C ALA A 56 14.11 17.80 4.66
N ILE A 57 13.20 18.57 5.26
CA ILE A 57 13.53 19.85 5.94
C ILE A 57 13.83 19.60 7.42
N LYS A 58 12.95 18.87 8.12
CA LYS A 58 12.97 18.78 9.58
C LYS A 58 13.88 17.70 10.15
N VAL A 59 14.13 16.62 9.42
CA VAL A 59 15.00 15.55 9.91
C VAL A 59 16.47 16.03 10.08
N PRO A 60 17.07 16.82 9.18
CA PRO A 60 18.41 17.36 9.39
C PRO A 60 18.50 18.27 10.63
N GLU A 61 17.53 19.17 10.82
CA GLU A 61 17.47 20.02 12.01
C GLU A 61 17.46 19.18 13.30
N LEU A 62 16.63 18.14 13.33
CA LEU A 62 16.53 17.21 14.45
C LEU A 62 17.88 16.54 14.77
N ILE A 63 18.54 16.00 13.74
CA ILE A 63 19.82 15.29 13.90
C ILE A 63 20.89 16.21 14.49
N VAL A 64 21.03 17.43 13.97
CA VAL A 64 22.05 18.39 14.45
C VAL A 64 21.77 18.79 15.88
N VAL A 65 20.53 19.07 16.23
CA VAL A 65 20.19 19.45 17.61
C VAL A 65 20.44 18.29 18.58
N ILE A 66 20.11 17.05 18.21
CA ILE A 66 20.44 15.88 19.03
C ILE A 66 21.97 15.75 19.21
N GLN A 67 22.75 15.91 18.15
CA GLN A 67 24.21 15.84 18.21
C GLN A 67 24.79 16.94 19.10
N LEU A 68 24.32 18.18 18.98
CA LEU A 68 24.77 19.31 19.82
C LEU A 68 24.39 19.11 21.30
N GLN A 69 23.23 18.52 21.58
CA GLN A 69 22.81 18.23 22.95
C GLN A 69 23.61 17.10 23.59
N LEU A 70 23.93 16.05 22.82
CA LEU A 70 24.81 14.97 23.29
C LEU A 70 26.23 15.45 23.61
N GLN A 71 26.71 16.49 22.92
CA GLN A 71 28.03 17.09 23.17
C GLN A 71 28.03 18.09 24.34
N ARG A 72 26.89 18.76 24.59
CA ARG A 72 26.77 19.76 25.66
C ARG A 72 25.93 19.20 26.80
N PHE A 73 26.43 18.43 27.69
CA PHE A 73 25.76 17.87 28.89
C PHE A 73 24.97 18.89 29.78
N ASN A 74 24.57 20.05 29.27
CA ASN A 74 23.91 21.12 29.99
C ASN A 74 22.52 21.46 29.44
N GLY A 75 21.53 21.12 30.18
CA GLY A 75 20.32 21.85 30.61
C GLY A 75 19.31 22.43 29.58
N ILE A 76 19.52 22.42 28.28
CA ILE A 76 18.63 23.04 27.29
C ILE A 76 17.60 22.01 26.73
N PHE A 77 17.17 21.08 27.55
CA PHE A 77 16.37 19.95 27.10
C PHE A 77 14.88 20.29 26.85
N ILE A 78 14.32 21.30 27.52
CA ILE A 78 12.87 21.49 27.57
C ILE A 78 12.34 22.29 26.37
N GLU A 79 12.98 23.36 25.94
CA GLU A 79 12.52 24.16 24.79
C GLU A 79 12.68 23.44 23.45
N SER A 80 13.76 22.71 23.29
CA SER A 80 13.97 21.87 22.11
C SER A 80 12.98 20.70 22.05
N LEU A 81 12.63 20.09 23.20
CA LEU A 81 11.67 18.99 23.28
C LEU A 81 10.31 19.37 22.72
N GLN A 82 9.81 20.56 23.00
CA GLN A 82 8.52 21.04 22.50
C GLN A 82 8.51 21.13 20.96
N SER A 83 9.57 21.66 20.36
CA SER A 83 9.69 21.74 18.89
C SER A 83 9.70 20.36 18.24
N TYR A 84 10.35 19.37 18.87
CA TYR A 84 10.36 17.99 18.38
C TYR A 84 9.02 17.30 18.49
N LEU A 85 8.29 17.53 19.57
CA LEU A 85 6.94 16.98 19.76
C LEU A 85 6.00 17.51 18.66
N VAL A 86 6.09 18.79 18.30
CA VAL A 86 5.30 19.36 17.20
C VAL A 86 5.59 18.64 15.87
N VAL A 87 6.87 18.53 15.49
CA VAL A 87 7.27 17.83 14.26
C VAL A 87 6.83 16.36 14.27
N LEU A 88 6.96 15.68 15.41
CA LEU A 88 6.51 14.30 15.55
C LEU A 88 5.00 14.18 15.35
N VAL A 89 4.21 15.08 15.93
CA VAL A 89 2.75 15.11 15.75
C VAL A 89 2.39 15.38 14.29
N GLU A 90 3.04 16.34 13.62
CA GLU A 90 2.83 16.62 12.20
C GLU A 90 3.13 15.39 11.34
N CYS A 91 4.25 14.70 11.58
CA CYS A 91 4.61 13.47 10.87
C CYS A 91 3.55 12.36 11.10
N ILE A 92 3.11 12.15 12.34
CA ILE A 92 2.08 11.15 12.67
C ILE A 92 0.77 11.48 11.94
N LEU A 93 0.33 12.73 11.95
CA LEU A 93 -0.90 13.15 11.27
C LEU A 93 -0.80 12.94 9.76
N LEU A 94 0.33 13.29 9.13
CA LEU A 94 0.55 13.06 7.70
C LEU A 94 0.63 11.57 7.37
N ILE A 95 1.26 10.75 8.19
CA ILE A 95 1.28 9.28 8.01
C ILE A 95 -0.14 8.72 8.09
N LEU A 96 -0.93 9.11 9.09
CA LEU A 96 -2.33 8.69 9.21
C LEU A 96 -3.16 9.13 8.00
N ALA A 97 -2.99 10.37 7.54
CA ALA A 97 -3.65 10.88 6.35
C ALA A 97 -3.23 10.10 5.09
N ALA A 98 -1.95 9.75 4.94
CA ALA A 98 -1.45 8.94 3.83
C ALA A 98 -2.03 7.52 3.84
N VAL A 99 -2.12 6.88 5.01
CA VAL A 99 -2.74 5.55 5.17
C VAL A 99 -4.23 5.60 4.79
N ILE A 100 -4.96 6.62 5.24
CA ILE A 100 -6.38 6.78 4.88
C ILE A 100 -6.53 7.01 3.37
N ALA A 101 -5.74 7.90 2.78
CA ALA A 101 -5.79 8.18 1.34
C ALA A 101 -5.44 6.95 0.50
N MET A 102 -4.45 6.17 0.93
CA MET A 102 -4.07 4.90 0.30
C MET A 102 -5.21 3.88 0.37
N ALA A 103 -5.83 3.71 1.54
CA ALA A 103 -6.97 2.80 1.72
C ALA A 103 -8.17 3.19 0.85
N VAL A 104 -8.42 4.50 0.66
CA VAL A 104 -9.45 5.00 -0.26
C VAL A 104 -9.12 4.66 -1.71
N ALA A 105 -7.86 4.85 -2.12
CA ALA A 105 -7.40 4.52 -3.47
C ALA A 105 -7.45 3.01 -3.72
N HIS A 106 -7.04 2.18 -2.76
CA HIS A 106 -7.17 0.71 -2.82
C HIS A 106 -8.64 0.29 -2.90
N GLY A 107 -9.54 0.96 -2.15
CA GLY A 107 -10.98 0.70 -2.21
C GLY A 107 -11.56 0.89 -3.63
N THR A 108 -11.05 1.87 -4.38
CA THR A 108 -11.42 2.06 -5.78
C THR A 108 -10.98 0.86 -6.64
N ILE A 109 -9.77 0.36 -6.43
CA ILE A 109 -9.25 -0.81 -7.16
C ILE A 109 -10.03 -2.08 -6.79
N TYR A 110 -10.29 -2.31 -5.50
CA TYR A 110 -11.09 -3.46 -5.06
C TYR A 110 -12.53 -3.43 -5.59
N ALA A 111 -13.12 -2.25 -5.77
CA ALA A 111 -14.44 -2.13 -6.41
C ALA A 111 -14.43 -2.65 -7.86
N LEU A 112 -13.38 -2.30 -8.62
CA LEU A 112 -13.20 -2.80 -9.99
C LEU A 112 -12.88 -4.30 -10.03
N LEU A 113 -12.07 -4.81 -9.10
CA LEU A 113 -11.77 -6.23 -8.98
C LEU A 113 -13.03 -7.03 -8.60
N LYS A 114 -13.90 -6.46 -7.78
CA LYS A 114 -15.19 -7.07 -7.45
C LYS A 114 -16.10 -7.13 -8.67
N GLU A 115 -16.22 -6.04 -9.43
CA GLU A 115 -16.94 -6.02 -10.70
C GLU A 115 -16.42 -7.09 -11.66
N HIS A 116 -15.09 -7.20 -11.79
CA HIS A 116 -14.45 -8.25 -12.58
C HIS A 116 -14.82 -9.66 -12.10
N SER A 117 -14.93 -9.88 -10.77
CA SER A 117 -15.33 -11.18 -10.22
C SER A 117 -16.78 -11.54 -10.53
N GLU A 118 -17.66 -10.54 -10.66
CA GLU A 118 -19.09 -10.71 -10.89
C GLU A 118 -19.44 -10.81 -12.38
N THR A 119 -18.77 -10.02 -13.23
CA THR A 119 -19.12 -9.86 -14.65
C THR A 119 -18.12 -10.51 -15.61
N GLY A 120 -16.90 -10.79 -15.14
CA GLY A 120 -15.79 -11.27 -15.98
C GLY A 120 -15.05 -10.17 -16.75
N ASP A 121 -15.51 -8.91 -16.67
CA ASP A 121 -14.85 -7.75 -17.27
C ASP A 121 -14.88 -6.55 -16.30
N ILE A 122 -14.09 -5.53 -16.60
CA ILE A 122 -14.09 -4.26 -15.87
C ILE A 122 -14.68 -3.20 -16.80
N SER A 123 -15.83 -2.63 -16.43
CA SER A 123 -16.44 -1.57 -17.23
C SER A 123 -15.63 -0.26 -17.15
N MET A 124 -15.80 0.61 -18.14
CA MET A 124 -15.20 1.94 -18.07
C MET A 124 -15.96 2.78 -17.03
N PRO A 125 -15.30 3.21 -15.94
CA PRO A 125 -15.98 3.99 -14.91
C PRO A 125 -16.44 5.35 -15.47
N GLY A 126 -17.72 5.65 -15.32
CA GLY A 126 -18.28 6.95 -15.64
C GLY A 126 -17.87 8.04 -14.66
N SER A 127 -17.52 7.66 -13.43
CA SER A 127 -17.09 8.54 -12.36
C SER A 127 -16.12 7.81 -11.44
N TRP A 128 -15.08 8.50 -10.99
CA TRP A 128 -14.12 7.96 -10.00
C TRP A 128 -14.73 7.78 -8.60
N TRP A 129 -15.75 8.59 -8.27
CA TRP A 129 -16.34 8.64 -6.93
C TRP A 129 -17.22 7.42 -6.60
N LYS A 130 -17.98 6.94 -7.57
CA LYS A 130 -18.88 5.77 -7.37
C LYS A 130 -18.14 4.52 -6.90
N PRO A 131 -17.11 4.01 -7.61
CA PRO A 131 -16.37 2.85 -7.16
C PRO A 131 -15.64 3.12 -5.84
N SER A 132 -15.04 4.29 -5.67
CA SER A 132 -14.34 4.67 -4.45
C SER A 132 -15.27 4.57 -3.22
N ARG A 133 -16.43 5.20 -3.26
CA ARG A 133 -17.40 5.22 -2.17
C ARG A 133 -17.93 3.84 -1.79
N SER A 134 -18.14 2.96 -2.77
CA SER A 134 -18.75 1.65 -2.54
C SER A 134 -17.93 0.73 -1.63
N MET A 135 -16.61 0.80 -1.71
CA MET A 135 -15.69 -0.09 -0.99
C MET A 135 -14.82 0.61 0.05
N MET A 136 -14.78 1.96 0.05
CA MET A 136 -13.87 2.77 0.88
C MET A 136 -13.90 2.38 2.37
N GLY A 137 -15.09 2.35 2.98
CA GLY A 137 -15.21 2.07 4.41
C GLY A 137 -14.77 0.66 4.78
N ARG A 138 -15.02 -0.31 3.90
CA ARG A 138 -14.64 -1.70 4.13
C ARG A 138 -13.14 -1.90 3.95
N THR A 139 -12.56 -1.29 2.92
CA THR A 139 -11.11 -1.34 2.67
C THR A 139 -10.34 -0.64 3.78
N LEU A 140 -10.75 0.57 4.15
CA LEU A 140 -10.13 1.31 5.25
C LEU A 140 -10.17 0.51 6.56
N LYS A 141 -11.35 -0.02 6.94
CA LYS A 141 -11.47 -0.86 8.14
C LYS A 141 -10.62 -2.12 8.04
N GLY A 142 -10.60 -2.78 6.88
CA GLY A 142 -9.82 -3.99 6.65
C GLY A 142 -8.33 -3.74 6.77
N GLU A 143 -7.81 -2.70 6.12
CA GLU A 143 -6.39 -2.34 6.14
C GLU A 143 -5.92 -1.91 7.53
N LEU A 144 -6.69 -1.07 8.24
CA LEU A 144 -6.36 -0.65 9.61
C LEU A 144 -6.34 -1.83 10.57
N LEU A 145 -7.33 -2.71 10.51
CA LEU A 145 -7.36 -3.91 11.37
C LEU A 145 -6.24 -4.89 11.00
N THR A 146 -5.94 -5.05 9.71
CA THR A 146 -4.83 -5.91 9.26
C THR A 146 -3.49 -5.34 9.71
N LEU A 147 -3.30 -4.02 9.61
CA LEU A 147 -2.10 -3.33 10.12
C LEU A 147 -1.95 -3.57 11.62
N LEU A 148 -3.02 -3.37 12.41
CA LEU A 148 -3.00 -3.58 13.85
C LEU A 148 -2.63 -5.02 14.22
N VAL A 149 -3.21 -6.02 13.53
CA VAL A 149 -2.90 -7.44 13.78
C VAL A 149 -1.51 -7.81 13.29
N SER A 150 -0.96 -7.11 12.29
CA SER A 150 0.38 -7.37 11.77
C SER A 150 1.50 -6.88 12.69
N ILE A 151 1.26 -5.87 13.54
CA ILE A 151 2.29 -5.30 14.44
C ILE A 151 3.00 -6.39 15.29
N PRO A 152 2.30 -7.24 16.06
CA PRO A 152 2.96 -8.29 16.82
C PRO A 152 3.61 -9.37 15.94
N LEU A 153 3.14 -9.53 14.70
CA LEU A 153 3.69 -10.50 13.75
C LEU A 153 4.91 -9.98 12.97
N LEU A 154 5.26 -8.68 13.10
CA LEU A 154 6.47 -8.13 12.47
C LEU A 154 7.74 -8.82 12.95
N ILE A 155 7.78 -9.31 14.20
CA ILE A 155 8.89 -10.08 14.74
C ILE A 155 9.08 -11.40 13.97
N VAL A 156 8.00 -11.95 13.42
CA VAL A 156 7.94 -13.21 12.67
C VAL A 156 7.34 -12.94 11.28
N ALA A 157 7.93 -11.96 10.57
CA ALA A 157 7.39 -11.38 9.31
C ALA A 157 6.77 -12.39 8.31
N PRO A 158 7.35 -13.62 8.10
CA PRO A 158 6.74 -14.58 7.19
C PRO A 158 5.33 -15.03 7.59
N PHE A 159 4.99 -14.99 8.88
CA PHE A 159 3.66 -15.35 9.38
C PHE A 159 2.62 -14.24 9.18
N ALA A 160 3.02 -13.04 8.79
CA ALA A 160 2.10 -11.97 8.40
C ALA A 160 1.50 -12.16 6.99
N LEU A 161 2.12 -12.96 6.12
CA LEU A 161 1.66 -13.17 4.74
C LEU A 161 0.21 -13.66 4.61
N PRO A 162 -0.29 -14.59 5.43
CA PRO A 162 -1.69 -15.00 5.39
C PRO A 162 -2.69 -13.87 5.67
N LEU A 163 -2.27 -12.78 6.33
CA LEU A 163 -3.12 -11.63 6.58
C LEU A 163 -3.54 -10.92 5.29
N TRP A 164 -2.69 -10.92 4.26
CA TRP A 164 -3.04 -10.37 2.94
C TRP A 164 -4.17 -11.15 2.27
N TYR A 165 -4.15 -12.48 2.38
CA TYR A 165 -5.27 -13.31 1.95
C TYR A 165 -6.53 -13.00 2.75
N VAL A 166 -6.42 -12.89 4.08
CA VAL A 166 -7.54 -12.53 4.96
C VAL A 166 -8.12 -11.17 4.60
N LEU A 167 -7.27 -10.17 4.36
CA LEU A 167 -7.67 -8.83 3.95
C LEU A 167 -8.46 -8.87 2.65
N THR A 168 -7.91 -9.51 1.62
CA THR A 168 -8.57 -9.64 0.32
C THR A 168 -9.91 -10.38 0.45
N LYS A 169 -9.92 -11.49 1.19
CA LYS A 169 -11.16 -12.24 1.47
C LYS A 169 -12.19 -11.37 2.18
N TYR A 170 -11.79 -10.65 3.22
CA TYR A 170 -12.70 -9.76 3.95
C TYR A 170 -13.29 -8.69 3.03
N ILE A 171 -12.49 -8.08 2.15
CA ILE A 171 -12.96 -7.03 1.24
C ILE A 171 -13.91 -7.61 0.19
N MET A 172 -13.58 -8.78 -0.39
CA MET A 172 -14.35 -9.39 -1.47
C MET A 172 -15.66 -10.04 -0.99
N GLU A 173 -15.74 -10.50 0.27
CA GLU A 173 -16.93 -11.16 0.85
C GLU A 173 -17.67 -10.24 1.86
N PRO A 174 -18.60 -9.39 1.42
CA PRO A 174 -19.23 -8.37 2.27
C PRO A 174 -20.10 -8.93 3.40
N SER A 175 -20.54 -10.19 3.31
CA SER A 175 -21.39 -10.84 4.31
C SER A 175 -20.68 -11.20 5.61
N THR A 176 -19.33 -11.18 5.64
CA THR A 176 -18.55 -11.63 6.80
C THR A 176 -17.88 -10.47 7.53
N GLY A 177 -17.83 -10.55 8.87
CA GLY A 177 -17.07 -9.61 9.70
C GLY A 177 -15.56 -9.91 9.68
N TYR A 178 -14.72 -8.89 9.94
CA TYR A 178 -13.26 -9.05 9.87
C TYR A 178 -12.72 -10.17 10.79
N TRP A 179 -13.12 -10.20 12.06
CA TRP A 179 -12.65 -11.19 13.03
C TRP A 179 -13.09 -12.63 12.69
N ALA A 180 -14.29 -12.78 12.13
CA ALA A 180 -14.76 -14.09 11.65
C ALA A 180 -13.94 -14.56 10.44
N THR A 181 -13.62 -13.62 9.53
CA THR A 181 -12.76 -13.88 8.37
C THR A 181 -11.34 -14.20 8.80
N LEU A 182 -10.78 -13.47 9.79
CA LEU A 182 -9.44 -13.70 10.33
C LEU A 182 -9.33 -15.11 10.93
N ARG A 183 -10.26 -15.48 11.84
CA ARG A 183 -10.24 -16.80 12.51
C ARG A 183 -10.27 -17.96 11.53
N LYS A 184 -11.14 -17.89 10.50
CA LYS A 184 -11.29 -18.98 9.51
C LYS A 184 -10.27 -18.89 8.37
N GLY A 185 -9.91 -17.65 7.96
CA GLY A 185 -9.05 -17.40 6.82
C GLY A 185 -7.58 -17.55 7.12
N TYR A 186 -7.13 -17.17 8.32
CA TYR A 186 -5.69 -17.22 8.65
C TYR A 186 -5.13 -18.66 8.57
N GLY A 187 -5.81 -19.64 9.19
CA GLY A 187 -5.40 -21.04 9.10
C GLY A 187 -5.39 -21.57 7.67
N ARG A 188 -6.37 -21.15 6.84
CA ARG A 188 -6.40 -21.51 5.42
C ARG A 188 -5.25 -20.88 4.65
N GLY A 189 -4.96 -19.61 4.88
CA GLY A 189 -3.77 -18.94 4.31
C GLY A 189 -2.47 -19.62 4.70
N MET A 190 -2.36 -20.07 5.95
CA MET A 190 -1.20 -20.86 6.43
C MET A 190 -1.07 -22.20 5.69
N GLY A 191 -2.16 -22.89 5.42
CA GLY A 191 -2.14 -24.13 4.62
C GLY A 191 -1.63 -23.93 3.17
N HIS A 192 -1.63 -22.68 2.67
CA HIS A 192 -1.12 -22.32 1.34
C HIS A 192 0.08 -21.37 1.41
N TRP A 193 0.77 -21.34 2.56
CA TRP A 193 1.82 -20.37 2.86
C TRP A 193 2.91 -20.29 1.77
N GLY A 194 3.44 -21.43 1.31
CA GLY A 194 4.50 -21.46 0.30
C GLY A 194 4.08 -20.81 -1.03
N SER A 195 2.83 -21.04 -1.47
CA SER A 195 2.29 -20.41 -2.68
C SER A 195 2.08 -18.90 -2.50
N LEU A 196 1.56 -18.47 -1.34
CA LEU A 196 1.39 -17.07 -0.99
C LEU A 196 2.75 -16.37 -0.89
N PHE A 197 3.74 -17.02 -0.26
CA PHE A 197 5.10 -16.49 -0.16
C PHE A 197 5.67 -16.19 -1.54
N LEU A 198 5.65 -17.16 -2.46
CA LEU A 198 6.21 -16.97 -3.80
C LEU A 198 5.48 -15.87 -4.59
N VAL A 199 4.15 -15.83 -4.51
CA VAL A 199 3.37 -14.79 -5.18
C VAL A 199 3.74 -13.41 -4.65
N TYR A 200 3.72 -13.21 -3.34
CA TYR A 200 3.99 -11.90 -2.75
C TYR A 200 5.47 -11.53 -2.84
N PHE A 201 6.39 -12.46 -2.63
CA PHE A 201 7.83 -12.23 -2.77
C PHE A 201 8.20 -11.72 -4.17
N LEU A 202 7.74 -12.42 -5.23
CA LEU A 202 8.03 -12.02 -6.59
C LEU A 202 7.32 -10.71 -6.98
N THR A 203 6.11 -10.49 -6.46
CA THR A 203 5.39 -9.22 -6.68
C THR A 203 6.10 -8.06 -6.00
N VAL A 204 6.53 -8.23 -4.74
CA VAL A 204 7.27 -7.19 -4.00
C VAL A 204 8.62 -6.93 -4.64
N LEU A 205 9.32 -7.96 -5.09
CA LEU A 205 10.59 -7.80 -5.82
C LEU A 205 10.40 -6.96 -7.09
N PHE A 206 9.36 -7.23 -7.87
CA PHE A 206 8.99 -6.41 -9.03
C PHE A 206 8.70 -4.95 -8.63
N ILE A 207 7.92 -4.73 -7.57
CA ILE A 207 7.58 -3.39 -7.07
C ILE A 207 8.83 -2.65 -6.58
N LEU A 208 9.72 -3.32 -5.86
CA LEU A 208 10.97 -2.72 -5.38
C LEU A 208 11.86 -2.29 -6.54
N LEU A 209 12.10 -3.15 -7.52
CA LEU A 209 12.96 -2.83 -8.67
C LEU A 209 12.36 -1.70 -9.52
N SER A 210 11.08 -1.77 -9.84
CA SER A 210 10.39 -0.73 -10.62
C SER A 210 10.26 0.57 -9.81
N GLY A 211 9.99 0.44 -8.51
CA GLY A 211 9.85 1.56 -7.58
C GLY A 211 11.15 2.34 -7.38
N MET A 212 12.30 1.65 -7.32
CA MET A 212 13.61 2.30 -7.27
C MET A 212 13.82 3.23 -8.45
N ILE A 213 13.41 2.81 -9.67
CA ILE A 213 13.53 3.63 -10.88
C ILE A 213 12.60 4.84 -10.81
N VAL A 214 11.33 4.61 -10.47
CA VAL A 214 10.30 5.66 -10.42
C VAL A 214 10.61 6.70 -9.32
N MET A 215 11.08 6.25 -8.16
CA MET A 215 11.39 7.14 -7.02
C MET A 215 12.80 7.76 -7.08
N LEU A 216 13.62 7.39 -8.05
CA LEU A 216 14.98 7.89 -8.17
C LEU A 216 15.09 9.43 -8.17
N PRO A 217 14.28 10.20 -8.95
CA PRO A 217 14.35 11.66 -8.94
C PRO A 217 14.01 12.25 -7.57
N ALA A 218 12.97 11.71 -6.90
CA ALA A 218 12.58 12.16 -5.57
C ALA A 218 13.66 11.87 -4.52
N ASN A 219 14.30 10.70 -4.58
CA ASN A 219 15.39 10.33 -3.68
C ASN A 219 16.63 11.21 -3.87
N ILE A 220 16.98 11.56 -5.12
CA ILE A 220 18.09 12.48 -5.41
C ILE A 220 17.80 13.86 -4.82
N LEU A 221 16.59 14.39 -5.02
CA LEU A 221 16.22 15.70 -4.47
C LEU A 221 16.11 15.68 -2.94
N PHE A 222 15.59 14.60 -2.37
CA PHE A 222 15.59 14.41 -0.92
C PHE A 222 17.01 14.48 -0.35
N LEU A 223 17.96 13.78 -0.97
CA LEU A 223 19.35 13.75 -0.53
C LEU A 223 20.04 15.10 -0.71
N ALA A 224 19.73 15.82 -1.80
CA ALA A 224 20.25 17.18 -2.05
C ALA A 224 19.71 18.16 -0.99
N ASN A 225 18.41 18.14 -0.70
CA ASN A 225 17.80 18.93 0.37
C ASN A 225 18.39 18.61 1.74
N TYR A 226 18.54 17.32 2.05
CA TYR A 226 19.12 16.88 3.30
C TYR A 226 20.54 17.45 3.48
N ARG A 227 21.39 17.36 2.46
CA ARG A 227 22.77 17.91 2.49
C ARG A 227 22.78 19.43 2.61
N ALA A 228 21.91 20.13 1.86
CA ALA A 228 21.81 21.58 1.93
C ALA A 228 21.39 22.06 3.32
N GLN A 229 20.38 21.41 3.92
CA GLN A 229 19.93 21.73 5.28
C GLN A 229 21.03 21.46 6.33
N MET A 230 21.74 20.34 6.21
CA MET A 230 22.87 20.04 7.08
C MET A 230 23.98 21.09 6.93
N GLY A 231 24.28 21.56 5.71
CA GLY A 231 25.23 22.65 5.47
C GLY A 231 24.83 23.94 6.18
N VAL A 232 23.59 24.38 6.01
CA VAL A 232 23.04 25.57 6.69
C VAL A 232 23.19 25.47 8.20
N LEU A 233 22.85 24.33 8.80
CA LEU A 233 22.93 24.11 10.23
C LEU A 233 24.39 24.08 10.76
N ILE A 234 25.36 23.74 9.92
CA ILE A 234 26.80 23.75 10.27
C ILE A 234 27.44 25.14 10.01
N GLY A 235 26.69 26.05 9.39
CA GLY A 235 27.15 27.44 9.14
C GLY A 235 27.59 27.72 7.71
N ASP A 236 27.13 26.93 6.73
CA ASP A 236 27.35 27.21 5.31
C ASP A 236 26.62 28.52 4.91
N PRO A 237 27.32 29.55 4.45
CA PRO A 237 26.70 30.84 4.11
C PRO A 237 25.85 30.78 2.82
N LEU A 238 26.00 29.75 1.97
CA LEU A 238 25.30 29.67 0.70
C LEU A 238 23.81 29.39 0.88
N GLY A 239 23.44 28.71 1.98
CA GLY A 239 22.03 28.42 2.29
C GLY A 239 21.39 27.49 1.28
N MET A 240 20.09 27.20 1.51
CA MET A 240 19.29 26.42 0.58
C MET A 240 18.55 27.34 -0.39
N PRO A 241 18.70 27.13 -1.72
CA PRO A 241 17.95 27.92 -2.70
C PRO A 241 16.44 27.81 -2.49
N SER A 242 15.71 28.93 -2.57
CA SER A 242 14.27 28.99 -2.28
C SER A 242 13.41 28.09 -3.17
N TYR A 243 13.87 27.78 -4.39
CA TYR A 243 13.16 26.88 -5.32
C TYR A 243 13.30 25.39 -4.99
N MET A 244 14.22 25.01 -4.11
CA MET A 244 14.46 23.60 -3.78
C MET A 244 13.22 22.93 -3.11
N ILE A 245 12.55 23.65 -2.22
CA ILE A 245 11.38 23.12 -1.50
C ILE A 245 10.22 22.82 -2.48
N PRO A 246 9.74 23.80 -3.28
CA PRO A 246 8.67 23.53 -4.23
C PRO A 246 9.06 22.49 -5.29
N MET A 247 10.31 22.49 -5.77
CA MET A 247 10.79 21.48 -6.72
C MET A 247 10.75 20.08 -6.10
N THR A 248 11.18 19.93 -4.86
CA THR A 248 11.11 18.65 -4.12
C THR A 248 9.66 18.20 -3.98
N PHE A 249 8.77 19.09 -3.55
CA PHE A 249 7.35 18.77 -3.40
C PHE A 249 6.72 18.26 -4.71
N ILE A 250 6.91 19.01 -5.81
CA ILE A 250 6.37 18.64 -7.13
C ILE A 250 6.93 17.29 -7.58
N THR A 251 8.23 17.07 -7.41
CA THR A 251 8.87 15.79 -7.78
C THR A 251 8.32 14.63 -6.96
N PHE A 252 8.15 14.83 -5.65
CA PHE A 252 7.52 13.80 -4.80
C PHE A 252 6.07 13.51 -5.20
N VAL A 253 5.29 14.53 -5.61
CA VAL A 253 3.92 14.32 -6.13
C VAL A 253 3.96 13.42 -7.35
N LEU A 254 4.78 13.75 -8.35
CA LEU A 254 4.86 12.98 -9.60
C LEU A 254 5.35 11.55 -9.36
N CYS A 255 6.42 11.39 -8.58
CA CYS A 255 6.97 10.08 -8.28
C CYS A 255 6.01 9.23 -7.45
N SER A 256 5.37 9.77 -6.41
CA SER A 256 4.42 9.05 -5.58
C SER A 256 3.15 8.68 -6.35
N PHE A 257 2.70 9.55 -7.25
CA PHE A 257 1.57 9.26 -8.14
C PHE A 257 1.87 8.07 -9.06
N LEU A 258 3.03 8.06 -9.70
CA LEU A 258 3.45 6.93 -10.55
C LEU A 258 3.69 5.66 -9.73
N TYR A 259 4.31 5.80 -8.56
CA TYR A 259 4.59 4.68 -7.67
C TYR A 259 3.32 3.96 -7.18
N PHE A 260 2.23 4.69 -6.98
CA PHE A 260 0.93 4.08 -6.68
C PHE A 260 0.55 3.03 -7.73
N TYR A 261 0.72 3.34 -9.03
CA TYR A 261 0.40 2.38 -10.10
C TYR A 261 1.40 1.22 -10.17
N VAL A 262 2.65 1.44 -9.84
CA VAL A 262 3.65 0.36 -9.70
C VAL A 262 3.26 -0.62 -8.59
N CYS A 263 2.53 -0.19 -7.57
CA CYS A 263 2.06 -1.04 -6.46
C CYS A 263 0.78 -1.83 -6.79
N LEU A 264 0.01 -1.50 -7.83
CA LEU A 264 -1.25 -2.18 -8.14
C LEU A 264 -1.13 -3.70 -8.34
N PRO A 265 -0.06 -4.26 -8.91
CA PRO A 265 0.12 -5.70 -9.01
C PRO A 265 0.00 -6.43 -7.67
N LEU A 266 0.29 -5.78 -6.54
CA LEU A 266 0.14 -6.37 -5.21
C LEU A 266 -1.32 -6.72 -4.90
N LEU A 267 -2.25 -5.81 -5.19
CA LEU A 267 -3.68 -6.00 -4.98
C LEU A 267 -4.24 -7.03 -5.98
N ILE A 268 -3.84 -6.92 -7.23
CA ILE A 268 -4.33 -7.79 -8.31
C ILE A 268 -3.85 -9.23 -8.14
N ASN A 269 -2.58 -9.43 -7.79
CA ASN A 269 -2.03 -10.77 -7.51
C ASN A 269 -2.64 -11.35 -6.22
N GLY A 270 -2.88 -10.51 -5.20
CA GLY A 270 -3.63 -10.90 -4.00
C GLY A 270 -5.05 -11.38 -4.31
N TYR A 271 -5.75 -10.69 -5.21
CA TYR A 271 -7.07 -11.06 -5.69
C TYR A 271 -7.07 -12.45 -6.38
N TYR A 272 -6.13 -12.72 -7.27
CA TYR A 272 -6.03 -14.04 -7.91
C TYR A 272 -5.54 -15.14 -6.97
N ALA A 273 -4.68 -14.81 -6.00
CA ALA A 273 -4.28 -15.75 -4.97
C ALA A 273 -5.46 -16.16 -4.08
N TYR A 274 -6.27 -15.19 -3.67
CA TYR A 274 -7.54 -15.43 -2.96
C TYR A 274 -8.45 -16.35 -3.78
N GLY A 275 -8.71 -16.03 -5.03
CA GLY A 275 -9.57 -16.85 -5.91
C GLY A 275 -9.07 -18.28 -6.08
N SER A 276 -7.76 -18.49 -6.21
CA SER A 276 -7.15 -19.81 -6.32
C SER A 276 -7.27 -20.64 -5.05
N ILE A 277 -7.15 -20.02 -3.87
CA ILE A 277 -7.30 -20.70 -2.57
C ILE A 277 -8.76 -21.10 -2.32
N GLU A 278 -9.71 -20.22 -2.64
CA GLU A 278 -11.14 -20.56 -2.49
C GLU A 278 -11.59 -21.64 -3.50
N ALA A 279 -11.03 -21.64 -4.73
CA ALA A 279 -11.28 -22.71 -5.70
C ALA A 279 -10.84 -24.09 -5.19
N LYS A 280 -9.65 -24.19 -4.61
CA LYS A 280 -9.17 -25.46 -4.01
C LYS A 280 -10.07 -25.96 -2.91
N LYS A 281 -10.62 -25.05 -2.10
CA LYS A 281 -11.56 -25.41 -1.06
C LYS A 281 -12.83 -26.06 -1.66
N LEU A 282 -13.40 -25.42 -2.69
CA LEU A 282 -14.60 -25.93 -3.35
C LEU A 282 -14.38 -27.30 -4.01
N GLU A 283 -13.22 -27.51 -4.64
CA GLU A 283 -12.84 -28.82 -5.20
C GLU A 283 -12.78 -29.89 -4.09
N HIS A 284 -12.18 -29.58 -2.95
CA HIS A 284 -12.11 -30.52 -1.82
C HIS A 284 -13.51 -30.86 -1.25
N GLU A 285 -14.38 -29.86 -1.10
CA GLU A 285 -15.75 -30.08 -0.62
C GLU A 285 -16.57 -30.94 -1.58
N GLN A 286 -16.43 -30.71 -2.90
CA GLN A 286 -17.07 -31.54 -3.94
C GLN A 286 -16.56 -32.99 -3.94
N GLN A 287 -15.25 -33.19 -3.78
CA GLN A 287 -14.67 -34.54 -3.68
C GLN A 287 -15.21 -35.31 -2.46
N GLN A 288 -15.35 -34.62 -1.32
CA GLN A 288 -15.93 -35.26 -0.11
C GLN A 288 -17.38 -35.63 -0.27
N LEU A 289 -18.19 -34.81 -0.95
CA LEU A 289 -19.59 -35.10 -1.25
C LEU A 289 -19.76 -36.30 -2.22
N ASN A 290 -18.84 -36.44 -3.17
CA ASN A 290 -18.87 -37.55 -4.12
C ASN A 290 -18.40 -38.89 -3.53
N LEU A 291 -17.79 -38.88 -2.35
CA LEU A 291 -17.35 -40.08 -1.62
C LEU A 291 -18.33 -40.57 -0.57
N GLN A 292 -19.38 -39.79 -0.28
CA GLN A 292 -20.53 -40.16 0.56
C GLN A 292 -21.69 -40.72 -0.25
#